data_4b5f3277358b7fc267b6e46fb10bdf52
#
_entry.id   4b5f3277358b7fc267b6e46fb10bdf52
#
_cell.length_a   1.000
_cell.length_b   1.000
_cell.length_c   1.000
_cell.angle_alpha   90.00
_cell.angle_beta   90.00
_cell.angle_gamma   90.00
#
_symmetry.space_group_name_H-M   'P 1'
#
loop_
_entity.id
_entity.type
_entity.pdbx_description
1 polymer ?
#
loop_
_entity_poly.entity_id
_entity_poly.type
_entity_poly.pdbx_seq_one_letter_code
_entity_poly.pdbx_strand_id
1 'polypeptide(L)'
;MSLSPPSSAPSPASTPNRELPFGRRLACVSRASPAGSAPCAMPFRKACGPKLTNSPMVIVMVGLPARGKTYISKKLTRYLNWIGVPTKVFNVGEYRREAVKQYSSYNFFRPDNEEAMKVRKQCALAALRDVKSYLTKEGGQIAVFDATNTTRERRHMILHFAKENDFKAFFIESVCDDPTVVASNIMEVKISSPDYKDCNSAEAMDDFMKRISCYEASYQPLDPDKCDRDLSLIKVIDVGRRFLVNRVQDHIQSRIVYYLMNIHVQPRTIYLCRHGENEFNLQGKIGGDSGLSSRGKKFANALSKFVDEQNLKDLRVWTSQLKSTIQTAEALKLPYEQWKALNEIDAGVCEELTYEEIRDTYPEEYALREQDKYYYRYPTGESYQDLVQRLEPVIMELERQENVLVICHQAVLRCLLAYFLDKSAEEMPYLKCPLHTVLKLTPVAYGCRVESIYLNVESVSTHRERSEDAKKGPNPLMRRNSVTPLASPEPTKKPRINSFEEHVASTSAALPSCLPPEVPTQLPGQPLLGKACLT
;
A
#
# COMPACT_ATOMS: atom_id res chain seq x y z
N MET A 1 -19.04 -11.09 68.95
CA MET A 1 -17.89 -12.02 68.85
C MET A 1 -16.98 -11.55 67.76
N SER A 2 -15.91 -10.96 68.17
CA SER A 2 -14.82 -10.40 67.39
C SER A 2 -13.88 -11.51 66.91
N LEU A 3 -13.46 -11.47 65.64
CA LEU A 3 -12.26 -12.17 65.19
C LEU A 3 -11.43 -11.22 64.32
N SER A 4 -10.22 -11.00 64.82
CA SER A 4 -9.15 -10.18 64.23
C SER A 4 -8.47 -10.91 63.05
N PRO A 5 -7.77 -10.18 62.14
CA PRO A 5 -7.02 -10.77 61.03
C PRO A 5 -5.60 -11.19 61.44
N PRO A 6 -4.98 -12.17 60.78
CA PRO A 6 -3.60 -12.57 61.05
C PRO A 6 -2.55 -11.74 60.28
N SER A 7 -1.42 -11.69 60.89
CA SER A 7 -0.20 -10.93 60.66
C SER A 7 0.55 -11.20 59.36
N SER A 8 1.19 -10.15 58.90
CA SER A 8 2.38 -9.94 58.06
C SER A 8 3.30 -11.15 57.78
N ALA A 9 3.64 -11.31 56.49
CA ALA A 9 4.77 -12.09 55.98
C ALA A 9 5.92 -11.13 55.53
N PRO A 10 7.17 -11.54 55.62
CA PRO A 10 8.34 -10.64 55.50
C PRO A 10 8.79 -10.43 54.04
N SER A 11 9.39 -9.25 53.81
CA SER A 11 10.05 -8.88 52.57
C SER A 11 11.29 -9.74 52.28
N PRO A 12 11.57 -10.07 50.98
CA PRO A 12 12.84 -10.67 50.62
C PRO A 12 13.91 -9.61 50.37
N ALA A 13 15.11 -9.93 50.80
CA ALA A 13 16.32 -9.14 50.78
C ALA A 13 16.82 -8.81 49.36
N SER A 14 17.44 -7.64 49.27
CA SER A 14 18.22 -7.14 48.15
C SER A 14 19.42 -8.04 47.81
N THR A 15 19.53 -8.44 46.53
CA THR A 15 20.77 -8.99 45.96
C THR A 15 21.43 -7.97 45.04
N PRO A 16 22.78 -7.92 45.03
CA PRO A 16 23.53 -6.83 44.42
C PRO A 16 23.66 -6.98 42.89
N ASN A 17 23.70 -5.81 42.22
CA ASN A 17 24.03 -5.64 40.81
C ASN A 17 25.33 -6.35 40.42
N ARG A 18 25.25 -7.22 39.42
CA ARG A 18 26.40 -7.69 38.66
C ARG A 18 26.48 -6.89 37.37
N GLU A 19 27.46 -5.98 37.32
CA GLU A 19 27.90 -5.33 36.08
C GLU A 19 28.55 -6.36 35.15
N LEU A 20 28.11 -6.37 33.89
CA LEU A 20 28.77 -7.08 32.81
C LEU A 20 29.76 -6.15 32.11
N PRO A 21 31.02 -6.55 31.90
CA PRO A 21 32.01 -5.69 31.27
C PRO A 21 31.86 -5.65 29.76
N PHE A 22 31.72 -4.45 29.24
CA PHE A 22 31.94 -4.12 27.82
C PHE A 22 33.44 -4.21 27.51
N GLY A 23 33.75 -4.83 26.35
CA GLY A 23 35.01 -4.57 25.66
C GLY A 23 35.86 -5.79 25.35
N ARG A 24 35.69 -6.37 24.17
CA ARG A 24 36.81 -7.01 23.44
C ARG A 24 36.85 -6.48 22.02
N ARG A 25 37.85 -5.64 21.77
CA ARG A 25 38.33 -5.32 20.42
C ARG A 25 38.97 -6.58 19.83
N LEU A 26 38.51 -7.02 18.68
CA LEU A 26 39.21 -8.00 17.86
C LEU A 26 40.35 -7.27 17.13
N ALA A 27 41.58 -7.56 17.52
CA ALA A 27 42.78 -7.17 16.81
C ALA A 27 42.95 -8.08 15.58
N CYS A 28 43.01 -7.49 14.40
CA CYS A 28 43.48 -8.18 13.18
C CYS A 28 44.98 -8.44 13.31
N VAL A 29 45.36 -9.71 13.37
CA VAL A 29 46.74 -10.16 13.21
C VAL A 29 46.96 -10.48 11.73
N SER A 30 47.74 -9.65 11.07
CA SER A 30 48.25 -9.90 9.72
C SER A 30 49.38 -10.97 9.79
N ARG A 31 49.16 -12.11 9.18
CA ARG A 31 50.25 -13.05 8.89
C ARG A 31 50.57 -12.98 7.39
N ALA A 32 51.84 -12.71 7.12
CA ALA A 32 52.42 -12.71 5.79
C ALA A 32 52.46 -14.12 5.20
N SER A 33 52.15 -14.24 3.90
CA SER A 33 52.23 -15.46 3.10
C SER A 33 53.52 -15.54 2.27
N PRO A 34 54.02 -16.70 1.96
CA PRO A 34 55.00 -16.86 0.88
C PRO A 34 54.33 -17.06 -0.48
N ALA A 35 55.04 -16.60 -1.50
CA ALA A 35 54.65 -16.55 -2.90
C ALA A 35 54.53 -17.91 -3.59
N GLY A 36 53.64 -17.96 -4.56
CA GLY A 36 53.81 -18.84 -5.74
C GLY A 36 52.72 -19.88 -5.99
N SER A 37 51.69 -19.50 -6.76
CA SER A 37 51.07 -20.30 -7.82
C SER A 37 49.96 -19.47 -8.51
N ALA A 38 49.94 -19.50 -9.85
CA ALA A 38 49.00 -18.76 -10.67
C ALA A 38 47.54 -19.15 -10.39
N PRO A 39 46.60 -18.21 -10.33
CA PRO A 39 45.20 -18.56 -10.12
C PRO A 39 44.57 -19.02 -11.43
N CYS A 40 44.10 -20.25 -11.41
CA CYS A 40 43.13 -20.77 -12.39
C CYS A 40 41.91 -19.86 -12.37
N ALA A 41 41.58 -19.22 -13.48
CA ALA A 41 40.39 -18.38 -13.63
C ALA A 41 39.13 -19.27 -13.52
N MET A 42 38.56 -19.34 -12.33
CA MET A 42 37.21 -19.86 -12.15
C MET A 42 36.22 -18.92 -12.86
N PRO A 43 35.26 -19.44 -13.63
CA PRO A 43 34.23 -18.60 -14.21
C PRO A 43 33.44 -17.95 -13.10
N PHE A 44 33.36 -16.61 -13.13
CA PHE A 44 32.49 -15.81 -12.25
C PHE A 44 31.07 -16.36 -12.37
N ARG A 45 30.65 -17.20 -11.42
CA ARG A 45 29.25 -17.41 -11.16
C ARG A 45 28.72 -16.03 -10.78
N LYS A 46 27.85 -15.44 -11.62
CA LYS A 46 27.03 -14.29 -11.24
C LYS A 46 26.38 -14.68 -9.93
N ALA A 47 26.89 -14.17 -8.83
CA ALA A 47 26.24 -14.29 -7.55
C ALA A 47 24.84 -13.68 -7.75
N CYS A 48 23.81 -14.50 -7.58
CA CYS A 48 22.44 -14.04 -7.55
C CYS A 48 22.32 -13.24 -6.24
N GLY A 49 22.74 -11.98 -6.28
CA GLY A 49 22.55 -11.04 -5.18
C GLY A 49 21.07 -10.97 -4.83
N PRO A 50 20.71 -10.63 -3.59
CA PRO A 50 19.31 -10.44 -3.22
C PRO A 50 18.69 -9.46 -4.22
N LYS A 51 17.59 -9.87 -4.86
CA LYS A 51 16.85 -9.00 -5.78
C LYS A 51 16.56 -7.70 -5.04
N LEU A 52 16.97 -6.56 -5.60
CA LEU A 52 16.75 -5.25 -5.03
C LEU A 52 15.28 -5.08 -4.66
N THR A 53 15.00 -4.34 -3.59
CA THR A 53 13.64 -4.10 -3.08
C THR A 53 12.67 -3.59 -4.14
N ASN A 54 13.18 -2.96 -5.20
CA ASN A 54 12.40 -2.37 -6.30
C ASN A 54 12.13 -3.30 -7.50
N SER A 55 12.45 -4.61 -7.43
CA SER A 55 12.10 -5.52 -8.53
C SER A 55 10.59 -5.60 -8.69
N PRO A 56 10.04 -5.48 -9.92
CA PRO A 56 8.61 -5.59 -10.16
C PRO A 56 8.03 -6.91 -9.64
N MET A 57 6.78 -6.87 -9.17
CA MET A 57 6.13 -8.03 -8.55
C MET A 57 4.79 -8.32 -9.20
N VAL A 58 4.49 -9.61 -9.36
CA VAL A 58 3.16 -10.10 -9.73
C VAL A 58 2.53 -10.76 -8.49
N ILE A 59 1.43 -10.20 -8.03
CA ILE A 59 0.59 -10.80 -6.99
C ILE A 59 -0.42 -11.69 -7.68
N VAL A 60 -0.46 -12.96 -7.32
CA VAL A 60 -1.31 -13.98 -7.94
C VAL A 60 -2.41 -14.38 -6.97
N MET A 61 -3.64 -14.02 -7.30
CA MET A 61 -4.80 -14.45 -6.50
C MET A 61 -5.13 -15.91 -6.78
N VAL A 62 -5.41 -16.68 -5.73
CA VAL A 62 -5.75 -18.11 -5.79
C VAL A 62 -7.01 -18.38 -4.98
N GLY A 63 -7.84 -19.32 -5.42
CA GLY A 63 -9.01 -19.79 -4.67
C GLY A 63 -10.27 -19.88 -5.52
N LEU A 64 -11.30 -20.53 -4.97
CA LEU A 64 -12.60 -20.76 -5.60
C LEU A 64 -13.38 -19.46 -5.86
N PRO A 65 -14.33 -19.43 -6.79
CA PRO A 65 -15.21 -18.26 -6.98
C PRO A 65 -15.97 -17.89 -5.69
N ALA A 66 -16.38 -16.63 -5.56
CA ALA A 66 -17.08 -16.08 -4.39
C ALA A 66 -16.34 -16.17 -3.04
N ARG A 67 -15.03 -16.35 -3.03
CA ARG A 67 -14.18 -16.38 -1.81
C ARG A 67 -13.44 -15.05 -1.55
N GLY A 68 -13.96 -13.90 -1.96
CA GLY A 68 -13.41 -12.58 -1.64
C GLY A 68 -12.16 -12.13 -2.41
N LYS A 69 -11.63 -12.91 -3.40
CA LYS A 69 -10.39 -12.56 -4.12
C LYS A 69 -10.39 -11.15 -4.71
N THR A 70 -11.41 -10.79 -5.47
CA THR A 70 -11.52 -9.46 -6.09
C THR A 70 -11.65 -8.34 -5.05
N TYR A 71 -12.30 -8.62 -3.91
CA TYR A 71 -12.35 -7.70 -2.78
C TYR A 71 -10.95 -7.43 -2.23
N ILE A 72 -10.19 -8.49 -1.97
CA ILE A 72 -8.79 -8.41 -1.52
C ILE A 72 -7.94 -7.68 -2.56
N SER A 73 -8.05 -8.04 -3.85
CA SER A 73 -7.30 -7.39 -4.94
C SER A 73 -7.52 -5.88 -4.98
N LYS A 74 -8.77 -5.43 -4.93
CA LYS A 74 -9.12 -4.00 -4.97
C LYS A 74 -8.65 -3.25 -3.73
N LYS A 75 -8.89 -3.81 -2.54
CA LYS A 75 -8.43 -3.19 -1.29
C LYS A 75 -6.91 -3.09 -1.22
N LEU A 76 -6.21 -4.15 -1.59
CA LEU A 76 -4.76 -4.19 -1.59
C LEU A 76 -4.17 -3.20 -2.60
N THR A 77 -4.73 -3.13 -3.81
CA THR A 77 -4.30 -2.16 -4.84
C THR A 77 -4.48 -0.72 -4.36
N ARG A 78 -5.62 -0.41 -3.76
CA ARG A 78 -5.88 0.90 -3.16
C ARG A 78 -4.85 1.26 -2.09
N TYR A 79 -4.57 0.34 -1.17
CA TYR A 79 -3.56 0.53 -0.14
C TYR A 79 -2.15 0.76 -0.73
N LEU A 80 -1.73 -0.09 -1.67
CA LEU A 80 -0.41 0.02 -2.29
C LEU A 80 -0.23 1.32 -3.07
N ASN A 81 -1.23 1.74 -3.83
CA ASN A 81 -1.23 3.04 -4.52
C ASN A 81 -1.18 4.20 -3.53
N TRP A 82 -1.95 4.13 -2.45
CA TRP A 82 -1.98 5.16 -1.42
C TRP A 82 -0.61 5.35 -0.75
N ILE A 83 0.13 4.27 -0.47
CA ILE A 83 1.50 4.35 0.07
C ILE A 83 2.57 4.69 -0.97
N GLY A 84 2.17 4.97 -2.22
CA GLY A 84 3.08 5.38 -3.29
C GLY A 84 3.74 4.24 -4.06
N VAL A 85 3.18 3.03 -4.03
CA VAL A 85 3.63 1.88 -4.82
C VAL A 85 2.68 1.67 -6.00
N PRO A 86 3.04 2.08 -7.24
CA PRO A 86 2.18 1.98 -8.41
C PRO A 86 1.71 0.54 -8.65
N THR A 87 0.41 0.32 -8.49
CA THR A 87 -0.22 -1.00 -8.53
C THR A 87 -1.46 -0.99 -9.40
N LYS A 88 -1.66 -2.05 -10.23
CA LYS A 88 -2.82 -2.23 -11.10
C LYS A 88 -3.38 -3.64 -11.01
N VAL A 89 -4.70 -3.77 -11.03
CA VAL A 89 -5.40 -5.07 -11.10
C VAL A 89 -5.62 -5.47 -12.54
N PHE A 90 -5.34 -6.73 -12.85
CA PHE A 90 -5.62 -7.39 -14.13
C PHE A 90 -6.61 -8.53 -13.85
N ASN A 91 -7.90 -8.25 -14.00
CA ASN A 91 -8.96 -9.21 -13.71
C ASN A 91 -9.27 -10.05 -14.97
N VAL A 92 -8.82 -11.31 -14.99
CA VAL A 92 -9.00 -12.22 -16.14
C VAL A 92 -10.49 -12.45 -16.49
N GLY A 93 -11.40 -12.21 -15.55
CA GLY A 93 -12.84 -12.24 -15.82
C GLY A 93 -13.31 -11.11 -16.76
N GLU A 94 -12.62 -9.96 -16.75
CA GLU A 94 -12.90 -8.86 -17.69
C GLU A 94 -12.47 -9.25 -19.10
N TYR A 95 -11.24 -9.75 -19.28
CA TYR A 95 -10.76 -10.28 -20.57
C TYR A 95 -11.65 -11.37 -21.13
N ARG A 96 -12.21 -12.25 -20.27
CA ARG A 96 -13.16 -13.27 -20.70
C ARG A 96 -14.46 -12.63 -21.20
N ARG A 97 -15.01 -11.63 -20.52
CA ARG A 97 -16.25 -10.95 -20.95
C ARG A 97 -16.06 -10.19 -22.26
N GLU A 98 -14.89 -9.64 -22.50
CA GLU A 98 -14.57 -9.01 -23.79
C GLU A 98 -14.46 -10.04 -24.92
N ALA A 99 -13.83 -11.18 -24.65
CA ALA A 99 -13.67 -12.26 -25.63
C ALA A 99 -14.97 -13.01 -25.91
N VAL A 100 -15.83 -13.15 -24.89
CA VAL A 100 -17.14 -13.87 -24.99
C VAL A 100 -18.25 -12.88 -24.64
N LYS A 101 -18.80 -12.22 -25.66
CA LYS A 101 -19.79 -11.13 -25.48
C LYS A 101 -21.09 -11.60 -24.81
N GLN A 102 -21.46 -12.85 -24.95
CA GLN A 102 -22.67 -13.40 -24.35
C GLN A 102 -22.34 -14.62 -23.49
N TYR A 103 -22.52 -14.49 -22.19
CA TYR A 103 -22.43 -15.60 -21.24
C TYR A 103 -23.69 -16.44 -21.34
N SER A 104 -23.57 -17.73 -21.63
CA SER A 104 -24.72 -18.62 -21.78
C SER A 104 -25.03 -19.42 -20.52
N SER A 105 -24.04 -20.04 -19.87
CA SER A 105 -24.22 -20.83 -18.66
C SER A 105 -22.92 -21.30 -18.05
N TYR A 106 -22.99 -21.95 -16.87
CA TYR A 106 -21.87 -22.58 -16.16
C TYR A 106 -21.11 -23.61 -17.02
N ASN A 107 -21.70 -24.15 -18.08
CA ASN A 107 -21.06 -25.09 -19.00
C ASN A 107 -19.75 -24.56 -19.61
N PHE A 108 -19.60 -23.25 -19.72
CA PHE A 108 -18.35 -22.60 -20.12
C PHE A 108 -17.20 -22.90 -19.13
N PHE A 109 -17.50 -23.25 -17.90
CA PHE A 109 -16.49 -23.49 -16.87
C PHE A 109 -16.21 -24.96 -16.59
N ARG A 110 -16.94 -25.87 -17.25
CA ARG A 110 -16.73 -27.30 -17.11
C ARG A 110 -15.31 -27.70 -17.50
N PRO A 111 -14.68 -28.66 -16.80
CA PRO A 111 -13.34 -29.14 -17.12
C PRO A 111 -13.23 -29.87 -18.47
N ASP A 112 -14.33 -30.49 -18.92
CA ASP A 112 -14.44 -31.23 -20.18
C ASP A 112 -14.75 -30.35 -21.41
N ASN A 113 -14.97 -29.04 -21.21
CA ASN A 113 -15.20 -28.10 -22.32
C ASN A 113 -13.85 -27.57 -22.82
N GLU A 114 -13.25 -28.29 -23.79
CA GLU A 114 -11.92 -27.94 -24.33
C GLU A 114 -11.89 -26.59 -25.03
N GLU A 115 -12.94 -26.20 -25.75
CA GLU A 115 -12.99 -24.89 -26.42
C GLU A 115 -13.01 -23.74 -25.43
N ALA A 116 -13.84 -23.85 -24.40
CA ALA A 116 -13.86 -22.85 -23.33
C ALA A 116 -12.55 -22.83 -22.55
N MET A 117 -11.88 -23.97 -22.37
CA MET A 117 -10.53 -24.00 -21.77
C MET A 117 -9.49 -23.26 -22.62
N LYS A 118 -9.52 -23.43 -23.96
CA LYS A 118 -8.64 -22.68 -24.88
C LYS A 118 -8.88 -21.17 -24.76
N VAL A 119 -10.14 -20.72 -24.78
CA VAL A 119 -10.50 -19.30 -24.60
C VAL A 119 -10.01 -18.77 -23.25
N ARG A 120 -10.25 -19.50 -22.14
CA ARG A 120 -9.80 -19.10 -20.81
C ARG A 120 -8.26 -19.02 -20.70
N LYS A 121 -7.53 -19.91 -21.41
CA LYS A 121 -6.07 -19.87 -21.50
C LYS A 121 -5.60 -18.64 -22.28
N GLN A 122 -6.24 -18.32 -23.41
CA GLN A 122 -5.93 -17.14 -24.22
C GLN A 122 -6.19 -15.83 -23.45
N CYS A 123 -7.31 -15.72 -22.73
CA CYS A 123 -7.59 -14.55 -21.87
C CYS A 123 -6.52 -14.34 -20.80
N ALA A 124 -6.05 -15.43 -20.17
CA ALA A 124 -4.98 -15.31 -19.18
C ALA A 124 -3.64 -14.91 -19.80
N LEU A 125 -3.30 -15.41 -20.99
CA LEU A 125 -2.10 -14.99 -21.71
C LEU A 125 -2.17 -13.55 -22.18
N ALA A 126 -3.35 -13.06 -22.59
CA ALA A 126 -3.58 -11.66 -22.90
C ALA A 126 -3.35 -10.78 -21.66
N ALA A 127 -3.95 -11.13 -20.54
CA ALA A 127 -3.75 -10.43 -19.28
C ALA A 127 -2.26 -10.42 -18.84
N LEU A 128 -1.52 -11.52 -19.01
CA LEU A 128 -0.09 -11.56 -18.71
C LEU A 128 0.75 -10.66 -19.64
N ARG A 129 0.37 -10.52 -20.92
CA ARG A 129 1.02 -9.55 -21.82
C ARG A 129 0.84 -8.11 -21.33
N ASP A 130 -0.35 -7.76 -20.88
CA ASP A 130 -0.64 -6.44 -20.34
C ASP A 130 0.06 -6.21 -18.99
N VAL A 131 0.15 -7.24 -18.13
CA VAL A 131 0.98 -7.22 -16.92
C VAL A 131 2.44 -6.89 -17.27
N LYS A 132 3.00 -7.54 -18.30
CA LYS A 132 4.37 -7.26 -18.76
C LYS A 132 4.50 -5.81 -19.24
N SER A 133 3.57 -5.32 -20.07
CA SER A 133 3.56 -3.94 -20.54
C SER A 133 3.55 -2.96 -19.38
N TYR A 134 2.65 -3.16 -18.43
CA TYR A 134 2.51 -2.32 -17.26
C TYR A 134 3.79 -2.26 -16.41
N LEU A 135 4.38 -3.42 -16.10
CA LEU A 135 5.57 -3.53 -15.24
C LEU A 135 6.86 -3.06 -15.93
N THR A 136 6.93 -3.07 -17.29
CA THR A 136 8.17 -2.73 -18.02
C THR A 136 8.11 -1.38 -18.72
N LYS A 137 6.94 -0.90 -19.13
CA LYS A 137 6.81 0.29 -19.99
C LYS A 137 6.02 1.43 -19.33
N GLU A 138 5.06 1.12 -18.46
CA GLU A 138 4.14 2.11 -17.87
C GLU A 138 4.58 2.57 -16.47
N GLY A 139 5.74 2.12 -15.98
CA GLY A 139 6.26 2.49 -14.66
C GLY A 139 5.57 1.81 -13.48
N GLY A 140 4.77 0.75 -13.73
CA GLY A 140 4.16 -0.06 -12.69
C GLY A 140 5.19 -0.81 -11.85
N GLN A 141 4.92 -0.99 -10.57
CA GLN A 141 5.76 -1.77 -9.66
C GLN A 141 5.12 -3.10 -9.28
N ILE A 142 3.79 -3.12 -9.12
CA ILE A 142 3.05 -4.32 -8.72
C ILE A 142 1.86 -4.52 -9.66
N ALA A 143 1.72 -5.74 -10.18
CA ALA A 143 0.55 -6.18 -10.93
C ALA A 143 -0.21 -7.23 -10.14
N VAL A 144 -1.51 -7.01 -9.88
CA VAL A 144 -2.38 -7.99 -9.23
C VAL A 144 -3.12 -8.80 -10.29
N PHE A 145 -2.76 -10.07 -10.44
CA PHE A 145 -3.37 -10.99 -11.38
C PHE A 145 -4.59 -11.67 -10.73
N ASP A 146 -5.76 -11.08 -10.92
CA ASP A 146 -7.01 -11.50 -10.28
C ASP A 146 -7.75 -12.55 -11.14
N ALA A 147 -7.60 -13.80 -10.74
CA ALA A 147 -8.30 -14.95 -11.32
C ALA A 147 -8.48 -16.05 -10.25
N THR A 148 -9.07 -17.18 -10.61
CA THR A 148 -9.21 -18.32 -9.70
C THR A 148 -7.89 -19.05 -9.47
N ASN A 149 -7.10 -19.24 -10.53
CA ASN A 149 -5.78 -19.90 -10.53
C ASN A 149 -5.75 -21.21 -9.73
N THR A 150 -6.83 -22.01 -9.86
CA THR A 150 -7.12 -23.18 -9.03
C THR A 150 -6.19 -24.37 -9.28
N THR A 151 -5.58 -24.49 -10.47
CA THR A 151 -4.71 -25.62 -10.81
C THR A 151 -3.23 -25.28 -10.69
N ARG A 152 -2.40 -26.27 -10.36
CA ARG A 152 -0.93 -26.13 -10.32
C ARG A 152 -0.37 -25.74 -11.69
N GLU A 153 -0.87 -26.35 -12.76
CA GLU A 153 -0.46 -26.01 -14.13
C GLU A 153 -0.61 -24.51 -14.41
N ARG A 154 -1.75 -23.92 -14.03
CA ARG A 154 -1.98 -22.48 -14.19
C ARG A 154 -1.00 -21.65 -13.37
N ARG A 155 -0.74 -22.03 -12.14
CA ARG A 155 0.22 -21.32 -11.28
C ARG A 155 1.65 -21.46 -11.78
N HIS A 156 2.04 -22.63 -12.27
CA HIS A 156 3.37 -22.85 -12.89
C HIS A 156 3.56 -22.00 -14.15
N MET A 157 2.52 -21.86 -14.98
CA MET A 157 2.57 -20.98 -16.15
C MET A 157 2.85 -19.52 -15.73
N ILE A 158 2.21 -19.03 -14.65
CA ILE A 158 2.43 -17.67 -14.14
C ILE A 158 3.82 -17.53 -13.52
N LEU A 159 4.29 -18.55 -12.79
CA LEU A 159 5.65 -18.58 -12.23
C LEU A 159 6.73 -18.56 -13.31
N HIS A 160 6.54 -19.33 -14.39
CA HIS A 160 7.43 -19.32 -15.54
C HIS A 160 7.48 -17.94 -16.19
N PHE A 161 6.32 -17.36 -16.44
CA PHE A 161 6.22 -15.98 -16.95
C PHE A 161 6.93 -14.97 -16.05
N ALA A 162 6.74 -15.03 -14.73
CA ALA A 162 7.40 -14.14 -13.79
C ALA A 162 8.94 -14.33 -13.83
N LYS A 163 9.41 -15.58 -13.87
CA LYS A 163 10.83 -15.91 -13.94
C LYS A 163 11.48 -15.44 -15.24
N GLU A 164 10.82 -15.61 -16.38
CA GLU A 164 11.32 -15.18 -17.70
C GLU A 164 11.47 -13.66 -17.81
N ASN A 165 10.67 -12.92 -17.06
CA ASN A 165 10.69 -11.46 -17.08
C ASN A 165 11.35 -10.82 -15.85
N ASP A 166 11.99 -11.61 -15.00
CA ASP A 166 12.66 -11.16 -13.77
C ASP A 166 11.73 -10.50 -12.75
N PHE A 167 10.45 -10.87 -12.76
CA PHE A 167 9.47 -10.41 -11.81
C PHE A 167 9.45 -11.32 -10.58
N LYS A 168 9.21 -10.73 -9.40
CA LYS A 168 8.86 -11.49 -8.19
C LYS A 168 7.44 -12.01 -8.32
N ALA A 169 7.15 -13.17 -7.74
CA ALA A 169 5.80 -13.68 -7.62
C ALA A 169 5.42 -13.82 -6.13
N PHE A 170 4.21 -13.35 -5.77
CA PHE A 170 3.64 -13.50 -4.45
C PHE A 170 2.21 -14.03 -4.57
N PHE A 171 1.89 -15.13 -3.88
CA PHE A 171 0.58 -15.76 -3.98
C PHE A 171 -0.30 -15.38 -2.80
N ILE A 172 -1.57 -15.06 -3.09
CA ILE A 172 -2.59 -14.81 -2.08
C ILE A 172 -3.73 -15.80 -2.32
N GLU A 173 -3.83 -16.82 -1.46
CA GLU A 173 -4.94 -17.77 -1.51
C GLU A 173 -6.03 -17.38 -0.53
N SER A 174 -7.25 -17.23 -1.04
CA SER A 174 -8.44 -16.95 -0.23
C SER A 174 -9.28 -18.22 -0.11
N VAL A 175 -9.38 -18.73 1.09
CA VAL A 175 -10.10 -19.96 1.45
C VAL A 175 -11.24 -19.60 2.39
N CYS A 176 -12.45 -20.04 2.06
CA CYS A 176 -13.62 -19.90 2.92
C CYS A 176 -14.61 -21.02 2.60
N ASP A 177 -14.92 -21.84 3.57
CA ASP A 177 -15.83 -22.97 3.44
C ASP A 177 -17.20 -22.71 4.09
N ASP A 178 -17.39 -21.52 4.71
CA ASP A 178 -18.67 -21.11 5.28
C ASP A 178 -19.70 -20.82 4.16
N PRO A 179 -20.76 -21.65 4.04
CA PRO A 179 -21.76 -21.52 3.00
C PRO A 179 -22.56 -20.21 3.12
N THR A 180 -22.71 -19.65 4.32
CA THR A 180 -23.45 -18.39 4.53
C THR A 180 -22.69 -17.21 3.95
N VAL A 181 -21.38 -17.15 4.19
CA VAL A 181 -20.48 -16.13 3.60
C VAL A 181 -20.44 -16.25 2.09
N VAL A 182 -20.37 -17.47 1.56
CA VAL A 182 -20.34 -17.72 0.11
C VAL A 182 -21.64 -17.26 -0.55
N ALA A 183 -22.79 -17.60 0.04
CA ALA A 183 -24.10 -17.20 -0.44
C ALA A 183 -24.26 -15.68 -0.43
N SER A 184 -23.88 -15.01 0.67
CA SER A 184 -23.90 -13.55 0.78
C SER A 184 -23.03 -12.90 -0.31
N ASN A 185 -21.81 -13.38 -0.53
CA ASN A 185 -20.92 -12.89 -1.58
C ASN A 185 -21.48 -13.07 -3.00
N ILE A 186 -22.26 -14.13 -3.25
CA ILE A 186 -22.92 -14.34 -4.54
C ILE A 186 -24.04 -13.31 -4.71
N MET A 187 -24.87 -13.14 -3.69
CA MET A 187 -26.02 -12.21 -3.72
C MET A 187 -25.56 -10.76 -3.89
N GLU A 188 -24.61 -10.32 -3.10
CA GLU A 188 -24.20 -8.91 -3.09
C GLU A 188 -23.39 -8.50 -4.33
N VAL A 189 -22.57 -9.41 -4.85
CA VAL A 189 -21.53 -9.03 -5.81
C VAL A 189 -21.66 -9.73 -7.16
N LYS A 190 -22.15 -10.98 -7.20
CA LYS A 190 -22.10 -11.78 -8.42
C LYS A 190 -23.40 -11.70 -9.23
N ILE A 191 -24.52 -11.63 -8.57
CA ILE A 191 -25.82 -11.47 -9.25
C ILE A 191 -25.91 -10.12 -9.97
N SER A 192 -25.35 -9.06 -9.39
CA SER A 192 -25.25 -7.74 -10.03
C SER A 192 -24.16 -7.63 -11.12
N SER A 193 -23.41 -8.72 -11.39
CA SER A 193 -22.35 -8.71 -12.41
C SER A 193 -22.94 -8.71 -13.84
N PRO A 194 -22.18 -8.23 -14.84
CA PRO A 194 -22.62 -8.24 -16.23
C PRO A 194 -23.01 -9.62 -16.78
N ASP A 195 -22.51 -10.70 -16.16
CA ASP A 195 -22.82 -12.09 -16.58
C ASP A 195 -24.30 -12.47 -16.32
N TYR A 196 -24.99 -11.79 -15.39
CA TYR A 196 -26.35 -12.15 -14.94
C TYR A 196 -27.36 -10.99 -15.01
N LYS A 197 -27.09 -9.97 -15.83
CA LYS A 197 -27.96 -8.78 -15.94
C LYS A 197 -29.41 -9.07 -16.24
N ASP A 198 -29.65 -10.09 -17.06
CA ASP A 198 -30.96 -10.42 -17.58
C ASP A 198 -31.55 -11.70 -16.94
N CYS A 199 -30.90 -12.24 -15.90
CA CYS A 199 -31.34 -13.43 -15.20
C CYS A 199 -32.10 -13.09 -13.92
N ASN A 200 -33.05 -13.93 -13.52
CA ASN A 200 -33.64 -13.80 -12.21
C ASN A 200 -32.62 -14.24 -11.12
N SER A 201 -32.79 -13.75 -9.92
CA SER A 201 -31.83 -13.96 -8.82
C SER A 201 -31.64 -15.43 -8.44
N ALA A 202 -32.69 -16.26 -8.53
CA ALA A 202 -32.62 -17.68 -8.16
C ALA A 202 -31.88 -18.50 -9.25
N GLU A 203 -32.14 -18.22 -10.53
CA GLU A 203 -31.42 -18.86 -11.64
C GLU A 203 -29.93 -18.46 -11.66
N ALA A 204 -29.65 -17.19 -11.44
CA ALA A 204 -28.27 -16.70 -11.33
C ALA A 204 -27.51 -17.35 -10.16
N MET A 205 -28.18 -17.56 -9.02
CA MET A 205 -27.61 -18.26 -7.87
C MET A 205 -27.29 -19.72 -8.21
N ASP A 206 -28.24 -20.44 -8.81
CA ASP A 206 -28.08 -21.86 -9.19
C ASP A 206 -26.94 -22.03 -10.20
N ASP A 207 -26.93 -21.23 -11.27
CA ASP A 207 -25.85 -21.24 -12.27
C ASP A 207 -24.49 -20.96 -11.62
N PHE A 208 -24.44 -19.97 -10.72
CA PHE A 208 -23.19 -19.64 -10.06
C PHE A 208 -22.69 -20.74 -9.10
N MET A 209 -23.60 -21.44 -8.40
CA MET A 209 -23.26 -22.60 -7.57
C MET A 209 -22.70 -23.75 -8.42
N LYS A 210 -23.34 -24.07 -9.55
CA LYS A 210 -22.83 -25.05 -10.51
C LYS A 210 -21.47 -24.68 -11.08
N ARG A 211 -21.26 -23.37 -11.34
CA ARG A 211 -19.94 -22.85 -11.72
C ARG A 211 -18.87 -23.06 -10.63
N ILE A 212 -19.21 -22.86 -9.36
CA ILE A 212 -18.30 -23.16 -8.25
C ILE A 212 -17.91 -24.63 -8.27
N SER A 213 -18.89 -25.55 -8.38
CA SER A 213 -18.63 -27.00 -8.41
C SER A 213 -17.73 -27.41 -9.57
N CYS A 214 -17.81 -26.76 -10.76
CA CYS A 214 -16.88 -26.98 -11.86
C CYS A 214 -15.42 -26.66 -11.47
N TYR A 215 -15.19 -25.64 -10.64
CA TYR A 215 -13.86 -25.31 -10.17
C TYR A 215 -13.39 -26.19 -9.01
N GLU A 216 -14.30 -26.61 -8.13
CA GLU A 216 -14.01 -27.52 -7.00
C GLU A 216 -13.46 -28.86 -7.48
N ALA A 217 -14.01 -29.40 -8.55
CA ALA A 217 -13.58 -30.66 -9.16
C ALA A 217 -12.10 -30.69 -9.56
N SER A 218 -11.50 -29.53 -9.85
CA SER A 218 -10.10 -29.41 -10.27
C SER A 218 -9.23 -28.56 -9.34
N TYR A 219 -9.78 -28.17 -8.18
CA TYR A 219 -9.06 -27.31 -7.25
C TYR A 219 -7.89 -28.02 -6.55
N GLN A 220 -6.74 -27.43 -6.64
CA GLN A 220 -5.52 -27.86 -6.00
C GLN A 220 -5.02 -26.71 -5.10
N PRO A 221 -5.32 -26.74 -3.79
CA PRO A 221 -4.90 -25.68 -2.88
C PRO A 221 -3.38 -25.54 -2.83
N LEU A 222 -2.88 -24.37 -2.43
CA LEU A 222 -1.47 -24.18 -2.14
C LEU A 222 -1.07 -25.04 -0.93
N ASP A 223 0.04 -25.75 -1.05
CA ASP A 223 0.55 -26.63 0.01
C ASP A 223 2.03 -26.30 0.29
N PRO A 224 2.29 -25.36 1.21
CA PRO A 224 3.66 -24.94 1.54
C PRO A 224 4.45 -26.00 2.30
N ASP A 225 3.82 -27.03 2.82
CA ASP A 225 4.50 -28.13 3.50
C ASP A 225 5.04 -29.18 2.50
N LYS A 226 4.51 -29.19 1.28
CA LYS A 226 4.88 -30.14 0.23
C LYS A 226 5.37 -29.46 -1.04
N CYS A 227 4.47 -29.29 -1.99
CA CYS A 227 4.83 -28.92 -3.38
C CYS A 227 5.07 -27.42 -3.59
N ASP A 228 4.54 -26.56 -2.72
CA ASP A 228 4.64 -25.10 -2.84
C ASP A 228 5.59 -24.49 -1.79
N ARG A 229 6.50 -25.31 -1.23
CA ARG A 229 7.44 -24.97 -0.15
C ARG A 229 8.29 -23.74 -0.48
N ASP A 230 8.65 -23.59 -1.73
CA ASP A 230 9.54 -22.52 -2.19
C ASP A 230 8.81 -21.24 -2.62
N LEU A 231 7.50 -21.23 -2.56
CA LEU A 231 6.70 -20.07 -2.95
C LEU A 231 6.57 -19.06 -1.80
N SER A 232 6.65 -17.79 -2.16
CA SER A 232 6.23 -16.70 -1.27
C SER A 232 4.71 -16.57 -1.34
N LEU A 233 4.02 -16.82 -0.22
CA LEU A 233 2.55 -16.83 -0.19
C LEU A 233 1.95 -16.46 1.16
N ILE A 234 0.69 -16.04 1.11
CA ILE A 234 -0.21 -15.97 2.26
C ILE A 234 -1.53 -16.68 1.92
N LYS A 235 -2.04 -17.48 2.86
CA LYS A 235 -3.40 -18.01 2.82
C LYS A 235 -4.25 -17.24 3.82
N VAL A 236 -5.33 -16.65 3.33
CA VAL A 236 -6.36 -15.99 4.14
C VAL A 236 -7.50 -16.98 4.30
N ILE A 237 -7.69 -17.48 5.50
CA ILE A 237 -8.61 -18.58 5.81
C ILE A 237 -9.79 -18.02 6.62
N ASP A 238 -11.00 -18.42 6.24
CA ASP A 238 -12.27 -18.05 6.88
C ASP A 238 -12.39 -16.54 7.12
N VAL A 239 -12.28 -15.79 6.04
CA VAL A 239 -12.43 -14.31 6.00
C VAL A 239 -11.44 -13.59 6.92
N GLY A 240 -10.23 -14.15 7.10
CA GLY A 240 -9.20 -13.56 7.97
C GLY A 240 -9.23 -14.05 9.42
N ARG A 241 -10.00 -15.08 9.72
CA ARG A 241 -9.96 -15.72 11.05
C ARG A 241 -8.61 -16.38 11.33
N ARG A 242 -7.95 -16.89 10.28
CA ARG A 242 -6.63 -17.53 10.38
C ARG A 242 -5.80 -17.21 9.14
N PHE A 243 -4.49 -17.09 9.35
CA PHE A 243 -3.51 -16.86 8.29
C PHE A 243 -2.41 -17.90 8.32
N LEU A 244 -1.95 -18.30 7.14
CA LEU A 244 -0.73 -19.06 6.96
C LEU A 244 0.17 -18.29 6.00
N VAL A 245 1.39 -18.01 6.44
CA VAL A 245 2.37 -17.21 5.68
C VAL A 245 3.61 -18.06 5.44
N ASN A 246 4.13 -18.03 4.19
CA ASN A 246 5.32 -18.74 3.80
C ASN A 246 6.28 -17.84 3.02
N ARG A 247 7.56 -17.85 3.40
CA ARG A 247 8.69 -17.21 2.70
C ARG A 247 8.45 -15.75 2.29
N VAL A 248 8.16 -14.89 3.23
CA VAL A 248 8.16 -13.44 3.01
C VAL A 248 9.61 -12.97 2.80
N GLN A 249 9.93 -12.44 1.62
CA GLN A 249 11.30 -12.20 1.18
C GLN A 249 11.73 -10.73 1.21
N ASP A 250 10.78 -9.80 1.25
CA ASP A 250 11.09 -8.38 1.21
C ASP A 250 10.09 -7.52 2.00
N HIS A 251 10.45 -6.25 2.13
CA HIS A 251 9.66 -5.26 2.85
C HIS A 251 8.23 -5.09 2.31
N ILE A 252 8.06 -5.08 0.99
CA ILE A 252 6.73 -4.91 0.38
C ILE A 252 5.85 -6.12 0.66
N GLN A 253 6.38 -7.33 0.55
CA GLN A 253 5.65 -8.54 0.92
C GLN A 253 5.25 -8.52 2.40
N SER A 254 6.12 -8.06 3.30
CA SER A 254 5.80 -7.90 4.73
C SER A 254 4.64 -6.92 4.95
N ARG A 255 4.64 -5.77 4.25
CA ARG A 255 3.55 -4.79 4.32
C ARG A 255 2.24 -5.35 3.77
N ILE A 256 2.30 -6.12 2.67
CA ILE A 256 1.12 -6.81 2.11
C ILE A 256 0.53 -7.78 3.13
N VAL A 257 1.36 -8.62 3.75
CA VAL A 257 0.93 -9.57 4.79
C VAL A 257 0.29 -8.81 5.96
N TYR A 258 0.97 -7.78 6.48
CA TYR A 258 0.47 -6.97 7.58
C TYR A 258 -0.88 -6.31 7.26
N TYR A 259 -1.01 -5.74 6.05
CA TYR A 259 -2.27 -5.17 5.60
C TYR A 259 -3.39 -6.21 5.54
N LEU A 260 -3.14 -7.38 4.93
CA LEU A 260 -4.14 -8.44 4.80
C LEU A 260 -4.63 -8.98 6.15
N MET A 261 -3.76 -8.99 7.16
CA MET A 261 -4.12 -9.39 8.52
C MET A 261 -5.02 -8.38 9.25
N ASN A 262 -5.15 -7.16 8.75
CA ASN A 262 -5.98 -6.11 9.33
C ASN A 262 -7.29 -5.87 8.56
N ILE A 263 -7.52 -6.52 7.42
CA ILE A 263 -8.78 -6.36 6.67
C ILE A 263 -9.92 -7.06 7.41
N HIS A 264 -10.94 -6.28 7.77
CA HIS A 264 -12.22 -6.79 8.27
C HIS A 264 -13.29 -6.71 7.18
N VAL A 265 -14.21 -7.68 7.16
CA VAL A 265 -15.31 -7.79 6.19
C VAL A 265 -16.65 -7.38 6.82
N GLN A 266 -16.69 -7.13 8.13
CA GLN A 266 -17.90 -6.75 8.85
C GLN A 266 -18.42 -5.37 8.43
N PRO A 267 -19.75 -5.15 8.42
CA PRO A 267 -20.32 -3.82 8.25
C PRO A 267 -19.81 -2.88 9.33
N ARG A 268 -19.34 -1.71 8.95
CA ARG A 268 -18.77 -0.71 9.85
C ARG A 268 -18.99 0.69 9.35
N THR A 269 -18.93 1.65 10.25
CA THR A 269 -19.05 3.07 9.93
C THR A 269 -17.88 3.84 10.53
N ILE A 270 -17.21 4.62 9.69
CA ILE A 270 -16.12 5.50 10.09
C ILE A 270 -16.59 6.94 9.94
N TYR A 271 -16.52 7.71 11.02
CA TYR A 271 -16.80 9.12 11.03
C TYR A 271 -15.50 9.90 11.05
N LEU A 272 -15.32 10.78 10.08
CA LEU A 272 -14.16 11.65 10.00
C LEU A 272 -14.63 13.10 10.10
N CYS A 273 -14.02 13.89 10.97
CA CYS A 273 -14.23 15.32 10.98
C CYS A 273 -12.95 16.08 11.33
N ARG A 274 -12.92 17.35 11.00
CA ARG A 274 -11.92 18.26 11.52
C ARG A 274 -12.31 18.69 12.94
N HIS A 275 -11.33 19.18 13.70
CA HIS A 275 -11.59 19.92 14.93
C HIS A 275 -12.55 21.09 14.68
N GLY A 276 -13.21 21.58 15.68
CA GLY A 276 -13.96 22.84 15.61
C GLY A 276 -13.05 24.00 15.16
N GLU A 277 -13.60 25.01 14.53
CA GLU A 277 -12.83 26.19 14.12
C GLU A 277 -11.96 26.70 15.28
N ASN A 278 -10.67 26.92 15.03
CA ASN A 278 -9.71 27.43 16.00
C ASN A 278 -9.30 28.89 15.70
N GLU A 279 -8.62 29.54 16.63
CA GLU A 279 -8.22 30.94 16.48
C GLU A 279 -7.30 31.20 15.29
N PHE A 280 -6.43 30.24 14.94
CA PHE A 280 -5.55 30.36 13.76
C PHE A 280 -6.32 30.22 12.45
N ASN A 281 -7.43 29.47 12.42
CA ASN A 281 -8.30 29.44 11.25
C ASN A 281 -8.92 30.83 10.97
N LEU A 282 -9.31 31.57 12.02
CA LEU A 282 -9.83 32.95 11.89
C LEU A 282 -8.78 33.91 11.33
N GLN A 283 -7.52 33.72 11.69
CA GLN A 283 -6.39 34.53 11.24
C GLN A 283 -5.81 34.07 9.87
N GLY A 284 -6.31 32.96 9.29
CA GLY A 284 -5.78 32.40 8.04
C GLY A 284 -4.41 31.75 8.17
N LYS A 285 -3.93 31.48 9.38
CA LYS A 285 -2.64 30.86 9.68
C LYS A 285 -2.67 29.36 9.51
N ILE A 286 -1.54 28.79 9.09
CA ILE A 286 -1.35 27.32 8.95
C ILE A 286 -0.57 26.77 10.14
N GLY A 287 -0.80 25.49 10.45
CA GLY A 287 -0.11 24.80 11.55
C GLY A 287 -0.41 25.37 12.94
N GLY A 288 0.54 25.16 13.85
CA GLY A 288 0.47 25.63 15.23
C GLY A 288 -0.54 24.91 16.12
N ASP A 289 -0.60 25.29 17.39
CA ASP A 289 -1.44 24.64 18.41
C ASP A 289 -2.38 25.64 19.11
N SER A 290 -3.35 26.17 18.38
CA SER A 290 -4.33 27.12 18.91
C SER A 290 -5.57 26.43 19.47
N GLY A 291 -6.22 27.07 20.43
CA GLY A 291 -7.51 26.63 20.99
C GLY A 291 -8.71 26.92 20.08
N LEU A 292 -9.87 26.37 20.42
CA LEU A 292 -11.11 26.56 19.68
C LEU A 292 -11.62 27.99 19.80
N SER A 293 -12.09 28.53 18.68
CA SER A 293 -12.88 29.77 18.63
C SER A 293 -14.26 29.60 19.30
N SER A 294 -14.97 30.68 19.45
CA SER A 294 -16.36 30.66 19.94
C SER A 294 -17.26 29.77 19.06
N ARG A 295 -17.10 29.84 17.72
CA ARG A 295 -17.84 28.98 16.77
C ARG A 295 -17.37 27.54 16.85
N GLY A 296 -16.07 27.30 17.05
CA GLY A 296 -15.53 25.95 17.24
C GLY A 296 -16.08 25.24 18.47
N LYS A 297 -16.29 25.97 19.59
CA LYS A 297 -16.94 25.42 20.79
C LYS A 297 -18.41 25.08 20.54
N LYS A 298 -19.14 25.89 19.75
CA LYS A 298 -20.51 25.57 19.33
C LYS A 298 -20.56 24.31 18.49
N PHE A 299 -19.61 24.14 17.56
CA PHE A 299 -19.48 22.91 16.76
C PHE A 299 -19.20 21.68 17.63
N ALA A 300 -18.29 21.76 18.59
CA ALA A 300 -18.00 20.67 19.51
C ALA A 300 -19.26 20.19 20.26
N ASN A 301 -20.12 21.12 20.73
CA ASN A 301 -21.40 20.79 21.33
C ASN A 301 -22.41 20.20 20.32
N ALA A 302 -22.42 20.68 19.08
CA ALA A 302 -23.27 20.12 18.03
C ALA A 302 -22.83 18.71 17.64
N LEU A 303 -21.52 18.46 17.61
CA LEU A 303 -20.94 17.12 17.37
C LEU A 303 -21.33 16.14 18.48
N SER A 304 -21.34 16.57 19.75
CA SER A 304 -21.81 15.72 20.86
C SER A 304 -23.26 15.28 20.64
N LYS A 305 -24.16 16.21 20.34
CA LYS A 305 -25.57 15.89 20.06
C LYS A 305 -25.72 14.94 18.87
N PHE A 306 -24.95 15.17 17.78
CA PHE A 306 -24.95 14.31 16.61
C PHE A 306 -24.53 12.88 16.98
N VAL A 307 -23.47 12.71 17.78
CA VAL A 307 -22.98 11.39 18.20
C VAL A 307 -24.02 10.67 19.06
N ASP A 308 -24.67 11.38 19.99
CA ASP A 308 -25.73 10.83 20.82
C ASP A 308 -26.92 10.35 19.96
N GLU A 309 -27.33 11.12 18.95
CA GLU A 309 -28.42 10.79 18.03
C GLU A 309 -28.12 9.55 17.17
N GLN A 310 -26.83 9.30 16.83
CA GLN A 310 -26.44 8.10 16.08
C GLN A 310 -26.58 6.81 16.89
N ASN A 311 -26.65 6.87 18.22
CA ASN A 311 -26.80 5.74 19.16
C ASN A 311 -25.82 4.59 18.84
N LEU A 312 -24.55 4.90 18.62
CA LEU A 312 -23.53 3.96 18.22
C LEU A 312 -23.02 3.16 19.43
N LYS A 313 -23.06 1.84 19.32
CA LYS A 313 -22.44 0.96 20.32
C LYS A 313 -20.92 0.96 20.11
N ASP A 314 -20.18 0.96 21.22
CA ASP A 314 -18.72 0.80 21.25
C ASP A 314 -17.97 1.78 20.34
N LEU A 315 -18.46 3.03 20.24
CA LEU A 315 -17.80 4.08 19.46
C LEU A 315 -16.45 4.42 20.06
N ARG A 316 -15.38 4.25 19.27
CA ARG A 316 -14.05 4.75 19.60
C ARG A 316 -13.84 6.15 19.08
N VAL A 317 -13.31 7.04 19.91
CA VAL A 317 -13.00 8.41 19.53
C VAL A 317 -11.48 8.60 19.51
N TRP A 318 -10.95 9.03 18.37
CA TRP A 318 -9.53 9.31 18.20
C TRP A 318 -9.28 10.78 17.91
N THR A 319 -8.28 11.35 18.56
CA THR A 319 -7.85 12.72 18.36
C THR A 319 -6.36 12.79 18.04
N SER A 320 -5.90 13.93 17.56
CA SER A 320 -4.49 14.29 17.60
C SER A 320 -4.08 14.69 19.02
N GLN A 321 -2.81 15.06 19.20
CA GLN A 321 -2.30 15.63 20.45
C GLN A 321 -2.40 17.16 20.51
N LEU A 322 -3.05 17.80 19.52
CA LEU A 322 -3.20 19.26 19.48
C LEU A 322 -4.48 19.71 20.17
N LYS A 323 -4.42 20.87 20.82
CA LYS A 323 -5.49 21.46 21.65
C LYS A 323 -6.84 21.49 20.97
N SER A 324 -6.89 21.90 19.70
CA SER A 324 -8.16 22.04 18.97
C SER A 324 -8.93 20.73 18.84
N THR A 325 -8.25 19.59 18.60
CA THR A 325 -8.91 18.27 18.52
C THR A 325 -9.31 17.74 19.88
N ILE A 326 -8.45 17.94 20.89
CA ILE A 326 -8.72 17.55 22.28
C ILE A 326 -9.96 18.29 22.80
N GLN A 327 -9.98 19.61 22.69
CA GLN A 327 -11.13 20.43 23.13
C GLN A 327 -12.43 20.07 22.38
N THR A 328 -12.32 19.65 21.11
CA THR A 328 -13.49 19.16 20.36
C THR A 328 -14.00 17.83 20.91
N ALA A 329 -13.10 16.91 21.27
CA ALA A 329 -13.46 15.60 21.82
C ALA A 329 -13.99 15.69 23.26
N GLU A 330 -13.44 16.57 24.10
CA GLU A 330 -13.88 16.77 25.49
C GLU A 330 -15.37 17.12 25.59
N ALA A 331 -15.90 17.84 24.60
CA ALA A 331 -17.33 18.18 24.55
C ALA A 331 -18.24 16.94 24.39
N LEU A 332 -17.72 15.82 23.85
CA LEU A 332 -18.47 14.58 23.68
C LEU A 332 -18.71 13.85 25.01
N LYS A 333 -17.88 14.11 26.02
CA LYS A 333 -17.89 13.41 27.32
C LYS A 333 -17.71 11.88 27.20
N LEU A 334 -17.12 11.42 26.12
CA LEU A 334 -16.74 10.04 25.85
C LEU A 334 -15.23 9.84 26.06
N PRO A 335 -14.77 8.64 26.40
CA PRO A 335 -13.35 8.33 26.41
C PRO A 335 -12.78 8.49 24.99
N TYR A 336 -11.59 9.08 24.88
CA TYR A 336 -10.90 9.26 23.61
C TYR A 336 -9.43 8.90 23.71
N GLU A 337 -8.86 8.49 22.59
CA GLU A 337 -7.46 8.13 22.45
C GLU A 337 -6.71 9.21 21.65
N GLN A 338 -5.56 9.66 22.15
CA GLN A 338 -4.72 10.63 21.47
C GLN A 338 -3.66 9.93 20.63
N TRP A 339 -3.64 10.20 19.33
CA TRP A 339 -2.68 9.65 18.39
C TRP A 339 -1.79 10.76 17.83
N LYS A 340 -0.48 10.77 18.13
CA LYS A 340 0.47 11.71 17.52
C LYS A 340 0.46 11.63 16.00
N ALA A 341 0.24 10.44 15.43
CA ALA A 341 0.11 10.23 14.00
C ALA A 341 -1.04 11.06 13.36
N LEU A 342 -2.02 11.51 14.13
CA LEU A 342 -3.12 12.37 13.67
C LEU A 342 -2.83 13.87 13.79
N ASN A 343 -1.66 14.30 14.30
CA ASN A 343 -1.28 15.71 14.31
C ASN A 343 -1.29 16.26 12.86
N GLU A 344 -1.54 17.57 12.71
CA GLU A 344 -1.53 18.21 11.39
C GLU A 344 -0.13 18.06 10.73
N ILE A 345 -0.07 18.24 9.43
CA ILE A 345 1.18 18.29 8.70
C ILE A 345 2.08 19.37 9.30
N ASP A 346 3.31 19.01 9.61
CA ASP A 346 4.30 19.94 10.13
C ASP A 346 4.74 20.88 9.01
N ALA A 347 4.40 22.17 9.14
CA ALA A 347 4.77 23.18 8.16
C ALA A 347 6.18 23.79 8.43
N GLY A 348 6.92 23.26 9.39
CA GLY A 348 8.29 23.67 9.70
C GLY A 348 8.42 25.18 9.92
N VAL A 349 9.29 25.83 9.14
CA VAL A 349 9.49 27.30 9.25
C VAL A 349 8.26 28.13 8.84
N CYS A 350 7.25 27.52 8.23
CA CYS A 350 6.01 28.16 7.82
C CYS A 350 4.88 28.02 8.87
N GLU A 351 5.16 27.39 10.03
CA GLU A 351 4.18 27.30 11.11
C GLU A 351 3.74 28.68 11.57
N GLU A 352 2.44 28.82 11.85
CA GLU A 352 1.80 30.05 12.33
C GLU A 352 1.86 31.26 11.37
N LEU A 353 2.22 31.03 10.09
CA LEU A 353 2.17 32.05 9.06
C LEU A 353 0.90 31.90 8.21
N THR A 354 0.46 33.01 7.63
CA THR A 354 -0.55 33.01 6.56
C THR A 354 0.09 32.69 5.21
N TYR A 355 -0.70 32.33 4.21
CA TYR A 355 -0.15 32.06 2.87
C TYR A 355 0.40 33.32 2.19
N GLU A 356 -0.12 34.51 2.53
CA GLU A 356 0.40 35.81 2.09
C GLU A 356 1.80 36.04 2.69
N GLU A 357 1.95 35.85 3.98
CA GLU A 357 3.25 35.96 4.68
C GLU A 357 4.26 34.95 4.16
N ILE A 358 3.84 33.70 3.86
CA ILE A 358 4.73 32.67 3.26
C ILE A 358 5.17 33.11 1.86
N ARG A 359 4.26 33.63 1.03
CA ARG A 359 4.60 34.10 -0.31
C ARG A 359 5.59 35.26 -0.28
N ASP A 360 5.43 36.18 0.68
CA ASP A 360 6.25 37.39 0.78
C ASP A 360 7.62 37.07 1.42
N THR A 361 7.67 36.16 2.42
CA THR A 361 8.91 35.79 3.12
C THR A 361 9.69 34.69 2.42
N TYR A 362 8.99 33.72 1.82
CA TYR A 362 9.57 32.52 1.17
C TYR A 362 8.98 32.29 -0.24
N PRO A 363 9.16 33.23 -1.19
CA PRO A 363 8.51 33.18 -2.51
C PRO A 363 8.91 31.95 -3.34
N GLU A 364 10.17 31.49 -3.23
CA GLU A 364 10.61 30.28 -3.94
C GLU A 364 9.91 29.02 -3.39
N GLU A 365 9.83 28.91 -2.08
CA GLU A 365 9.17 27.76 -1.41
C GLU A 365 7.67 27.75 -1.70
N TYR A 366 7.03 28.92 -1.72
CA TYR A 366 5.63 29.05 -2.12
C TYR A 366 5.42 28.57 -3.56
N ALA A 367 6.26 28.99 -4.50
CA ALA A 367 6.17 28.58 -5.90
C ALA A 367 6.39 27.06 -6.08
N LEU A 368 7.37 26.47 -5.40
CA LEU A 368 7.63 25.02 -5.42
C LEU A 368 6.44 24.21 -4.88
N ARG A 369 5.82 24.70 -3.82
CA ARG A 369 4.64 24.07 -3.23
C ARG A 369 3.43 24.11 -4.16
N GLU A 370 3.21 25.21 -4.87
CA GLU A 370 2.11 25.33 -5.85
C GLU A 370 2.32 24.42 -7.07
N GLN A 371 3.57 24.15 -7.46
CA GLN A 371 3.88 23.23 -8.57
C GLN A 371 3.57 21.76 -8.23
N ASP A 372 3.95 21.30 -7.05
CA ASP A 372 3.78 19.89 -6.64
C ASP A 372 3.50 19.77 -5.14
N LYS A 373 2.27 20.01 -4.77
CA LYS A 373 1.84 20.05 -3.37
C LYS A 373 1.96 18.71 -2.63
N TYR A 374 1.97 17.59 -3.34
CA TYR A 374 2.07 16.27 -2.72
C TYR A 374 3.50 15.93 -2.31
N TYR A 375 4.48 16.17 -3.20
CA TYR A 375 5.89 15.86 -2.92
C TYR A 375 6.65 17.02 -2.29
N TYR A 376 6.08 18.23 -2.33
CA TYR A 376 6.70 19.37 -1.67
C TYR A 376 6.78 19.14 -0.16
N ARG A 377 8.01 19.26 0.38
CA ARG A 377 8.26 19.20 1.82
C ARG A 377 8.58 20.59 2.34
N TYR A 378 7.86 21.01 3.36
CA TYR A 378 8.18 22.24 4.08
C TYR A 378 9.60 22.18 4.64
N PRO A 379 10.39 23.27 4.59
CA PRO A 379 11.71 23.30 5.21
C PRO A 379 11.61 23.00 6.71
N THR A 380 12.35 22.00 7.19
CA THR A 380 12.29 21.42 8.54
C THR A 380 10.96 20.75 8.92
N GLY A 381 10.04 20.61 7.99
CA GLY A 381 8.72 20.01 8.18
C GLY A 381 8.45 18.78 7.32
N GLU A 382 7.18 18.52 7.05
CA GLU A 382 6.68 17.35 6.33
C GLU A 382 6.16 17.69 4.92
N SER A 383 6.09 16.68 4.08
CA SER A 383 5.30 16.63 2.84
C SER A 383 4.03 15.79 3.05
N TYR A 384 3.09 15.82 2.08
CA TYR A 384 1.97 14.87 2.09
C TYR A 384 2.46 13.42 1.98
N GLN A 385 3.56 13.17 1.29
CA GLN A 385 4.18 11.84 1.22
C GLN A 385 4.62 11.35 2.61
N ASP A 386 5.25 12.21 3.42
CA ASP A 386 5.66 11.89 4.79
C ASP A 386 4.44 11.65 5.69
N LEU A 387 3.41 12.48 5.51
CA LEU A 387 2.16 12.35 6.24
C LEU A 387 1.44 11.01 5.95
N VAL A 388 1.41 10.58 4.69
CA VAL A 388 0.89 9.26 4.30
C VAL A 388 1.66 8.13 5.00
N GLN A 389 3.00 8.19 5.03
CA GLN A 389 3.80 7.19 5.72
C GLN A 389 3.51 7.16 7.23
N ARG A 390 3.36 8.33 7.85
CA ARG A 390 3.02 8.47 9.26
C ARG A 390 1.63 7.96 9.60
N LEU A 391 0.68 8.08 8.67
CA LEU A 391 -0.72 7.65 8.83
C LEU A 391 -0.95 6.17 8.54
N GLU A 392 0.03 5.45 8.01
CA GLU A 392 -0.14 4.02 7.69
C GLU A 392 -0.64 3.17 8.88
N PRO A 393 -0.08 3.27 10.09
CA PRO A 393 -0.60 2.54 11.25
C PRO A 393 -2.05 2.91 11.60
N VAL A 394 -2.44 4.17 11.38
CA VAL A 394 -3.82 4.63 11.60
C VAL A 394 -4.78 3.96 10.61
N ILE A 395 -4.40 3.85 9.34
CA ILE A 395 -5.18 3.12 8.33
C ILE A 395 -5.34 1.65 8.72
N MET A 396 -4.27 1.00 9.20
CA MET A 396 -4.34 -0.40 9.65
C MET A 396 -5.34 -0.57 10.78
N GLU A 397 -5.34 0.33 11.74
CA GLU A 397 -6.28 0.26 12.85
C GLU A 397 -7.71 0.65 12.42
N LEU A 398 -7.88 1.62 11.52
CA LEU A 398 -9.18 1.92 10.92
C LEU A 398 -9.76 0.74 10.14
N GLU A 399 -8.93 -0.10 9.52
CA GLU A 399 -9.39 -1.32 8.85
C GLU A 399 -9.83 -2.41 9.84
N ARG A 400 -9.42 -2.35 11.10
CA ARG A 400 -9.78 -3.32 12.17
C ARG A 400 -11.01 -2.93 12.98
N GLN A 401 -11.21 -1.62 13.19
CA GLN A 401 -12.27 -1.13 14.09
C GLN A 401 -13.65 -1.12 13.40
N GLU A 402 -14.71 -1.28 14.19
CA GLU A 402 -16.09 -1.27 13.71
C GLU A 402 -16.62 0.17 13.59
N ASN A 403 -16.74 0.88 14.73
CA ASN A 403 -17.25 2.25 14.78
C ASN A 403 -16.18 3.18 15.33
N VAL A 404 -15.71 4.12 14.52
CA VAL A 404 -14.66 5.07 14.91
C VAL A 404 -15.05 6.48 14.51
N LEU A 405 -14.88 7.43 15.41
CA LEU A 405 -14.89 8.86 15.12
C LEU A 405 -13.45 9.39 15.21
N VAL A 406 -12.93 9.88 14.10
CA VAL A 406 -11.60 10.52 14.04
C VAL A 406 -11.79 12.03 13.97
N ILE A 407 -11.30 12.75 14.98
CA ILE A 407 -11.25 14.21 15.03
C ILE A 407 -9.80 14.61 14.74
N CYS A 408 -9.56 15.17 13.56
CA CYS A 408 -8.21 15.47 13.09
C CYS A 408 -8.11 16.82 12.37
N HIS A 409 -7.16 16.98 11.49
CA HIS A 409 -6.82 18.22 10.81
C HIS A 409 -7.01 18.10 9.29
N GLN A 410 -6.81 19.19 8.56
CA GLN A 410 -7.16 19.25 7.13
C GLN A 410 -6.30 18.34 6.27
N ALA A 411 -4.98 18.35 6.42
CA ALA A 411 -4.11 17.52 5.59
C ALA A 411 -4.24 16.03 5.96
N VAL A 412 -4.35 15.73 7.25
CA VAL A 412 -4.63 14.37 7.74
C VAL A 412 -5.94 13.83 7.16
N LEU A 413 -7.01 14.61 7.26
CA LEU A 413 -8.33 14.20 6.75
C LEU A 413 -8.31 13.94 5.24
N ARG A 414 -7.57 14.76 4.46
CA ARG A 414 -7.35 14.54 3.03
C ARG A 414 -6.66 13.22 2.74
N CYS A 415 -5.61 12.87 3.50
CA CYS A 415 -4.91 11.60 3.34
C CYS A 415 -5.81 10.40 3.67
N LEU A 416 -6.56 10.45 4.78
CA LEU A 416 -7.49 9.40 5.15
C LEU A 416 -8.62 9.25 4.12
N LEU A 417 -9.22 10.36 3.70
CA LEU A 417 -10.29 10.36 2.70
C LEU A 417 -9.81 9.85 1.34
N ALA A 418 -8.59 10.23 0.91
CA ALA A 418 -7.98 9.74 -0.32
C ALA A 418 -7.82 8.22 -0.31
N TYR A 419 -7.44 7.64 0.82
CA TYR A 419 -7.37 6.18 0.97
C TYR A 419 -8.74 5.52 0.74
N PHE A 420 -9.81 5.99 1.39
CA PHE A 420 -11.13 5.37 1.27
C PHE A 420 -11.79 5.60 -0.09
N LEU A 421 -11.47 6.71 -0.77
CA LEU A 421 -12.03 7.08 -2.08
C LEU A 421 -11.15 6.68 -3.27
N ASP A 422 -10.02 6.00 -3.03
CA ASP A 422 -9.05 5.60 -4.07
C ASP A 422 -8.60 6.80 -4.93
N LYS A 423 -8.25 7.92 -4.25
CA LYS A 423 -7.79 9.14 -4.89
C LYS A 423 -6.28 9.13 -5.11
N SER A 424 -5.86 9.65 -6.24
CA SER A 424 -4.45 9.75 -6.60
C SER A 424 -3.67 10.71 -5.69
N ALA A 425 -2.35 10.57 -5.68
CA ALA A 425 -1.44 11.49 -5.00
C ALA A 425 -1.63 12.95 -5.46
N GLU A 426 -1.94 13.16 -6.75
CA GLU A 426 -2.18 14.50 -7.31
C GLU A 426 -3.50 15.13 -6.85
N GLU A 427 -4.55 14.32 -6.66
CA GLU A 427 -5.86 14.77 -6.20
C GLU A 427 -5.90 15.02 -4.69
N MET A 428 -5.16 14.21 -3.92
CA MET A 428 -5.21 14.17 -2.45
C MET A 428 -5.08 15.55 -1.79
N PRO A 429 -4.09 16.41 -2.12
CA PRO A 429 -3.91 17.70 -1.45
C PRO A 429 -5.04 18.73 -1.71
N TYR A 430 -5.96 18.42 -2.62
CA TYR A 430 -7.04 19.32 -3.06
C TYR A 430 -8.42 18.82 -2.68
N LEU A 431 -8.53 17.69 -1.97
CA LEU A 431 -9.83 17.19 -1.49
C LEU A 431 -10.49 18.21 -0.57
N LYS A 432 -11.81 18.40 -0.76
CA LYS A 432 -12.60 19.31 0.08
C LYS A 432 -12.89 18.65 1.43
N CYS A 433 -12.40 19.27 2.50
CA CYS A 433 -12.61 18.85 3.87
C CYS A 433 -13.03 20.08 4.68
N PRO A 434 -14.30 20.50 4.59
CA PRO A 434 -14.76 21.71 5.27
C PRO A 434 -14.77 21.53 6.79
N LEU A 435 -14.60 22.65 7.51
CA LEU A 435 -14.86 22.70 8.95
C LEU A 435 -16.33 22.39 9.25
N HIS A 436 -16.63 22.02 10.46
CA HIS A 436 -17.98 21.82 11.00
C HIS A 436 -18.85 20.81 10.21
N THR A 437 -18.18 19.90 9.50
CA THR A 437 -18.81 18.84 8.72
C THR A 437 -18.28 17.48 9.15
N VAL A 438 -19.18 16.54 9.37
CA VAL A 438 -18.87 15.13 9.61
C VAL A 438 -18.98 14.36 8.31
N LEU A 439 -17.92 13.63 7.94
CA LEU A 439 -17.92 12.72 6.82
C LEU A 439 -18.18 11.30 7.35
N LYS A 440 -19.35 10.76 7.03
CA LYS A 440 -19.73 9.39 7.38
C LYS A 440 -19.34 8.47 6.24
N LEU A 441 -18.41 7.59 6.50
CA LEU A 441 -17.88 6.62 5.54
C LEU A 441 -18.45 5.25 5.84
N THR A 442 -19.08 4.63 4.83
CA THR A 442 -19.57 3.26 4.89
C THR A 442 -18.83 2.44 3.83
N PRO A 443 -17.80 1.67 4.21
CA PRO A 443 -17.12 0.78 3.28
C PRO A 443 -18.10 -0.23 2.70
N VAL A 444 -18.05 -0.39 1.37
CA VAL A 444 -18.84 -1.39 0.63
C VAL A 444 -17.89 -2.34 -0.11
N ALA A 445 -18.41 -3.42 -0.70
CA ALA A 445 -17.60 -4.48 -1.30
C ALA A 445 -16.48 -3.98 -2.23
N TYR A 446 -16.71 -2.95 -3.05
CA TYR A 446 -15.73 -2.46 -4.02
C TYR A 446 -15.46 -0.96 -3.95
N GLY A 447 -15.76 -0.33 -2.83
CA GLY A 447 -15.55 1.10 -2.68
C GLY A 447 -15.89 1.60 -1.28
N CYS A 448 -16.29 2.87 -1.18
CA CYS A 448 -16.74 3.49 0.05
C CYS A 448 -17.84 4.52 -0.28
N ARG A 449 -18.96 4.43 0.41
CA ARG A 449 -20.00 5.47 0.34
C ARG A 449 -19.63 6.57 1.34
N VAL A 450 -19.71 7.82 0.91
CA VAL A 450 -19.43 8.97 1.74
C VAL A 450 -20.65 9.87 1.80
N GLU A 451 -21.08 10.18 3.01
CA GLU A 451 -22.15 11.13 3.30
C GLU A 451 -21.53 12.33 4.05
N SER A 452 -21.79 13.53 3.57
CA SER A 452 -21.32 14.78 4.21
C SER A 452 -22.44 15.39 5.02
N ILE A 453 -22.25 15.52 6.33
CA ILE A 453 -23.26 15.99 7.29
C ILE A 453 -22.75 17.31 7.88
N TYR A 454 -23.36 18.41 7.47
CA TYR A 454 -23.08 19.75 8.02
C TYR A 454 -23.87 19.98 9.30
N LEU A 455 -23.18 20.38 10.38
CA LEU A 455 -23.81 20.53 11.72
C LEU A 455 -24.35 21.94 12.01
N ASN A 456 -24.68 22.72 10.98
CA ASN A 456 -25.33 24.05 11.07
C ASN A 456 -24.61 25.06 11.96
N VAL A 457 -23.30 25.05 11.99
CA VAL A 457 -22.47 26.05 12.65
C VAL A 457 -21.56 26.69 11.61
N GLU A 458 -21.65 27.98 11.41
CA GLU A 458 -20.80 28.70 10.45
C GLU A 458 -19.32 28.59 10.77
N SER A 459 -18.48 28.59 9.74
CA SER A 459 -17.03 28.56 9.86
C SER A 459 -16.37 29.28 8.69
N VAL A 460 -15.10 29.63 8.85
CA VAL A 460 -14.28 30.14 7.74
C VAL A 460 -13.97 29.07 6.72
N SER A 461 -13.89 29.45 5.45
CA SER A 461 -13.42 28.54 4.41
C SER A 461 -11.90 28.49 4.41
N THR A 462 -11.36 27.30 4.65
CA THR A 462 -9.91 27.05 4.59
C THR A 462 -9.50 26.27 3.32
N HIS A 463 -10.45 26.05 2.39
CA HIS A 463 -10.19 25.34 1.15
C HIS A 463 -9.48 26.26 0.15
N ARG A 464 -8.41 25.77 -0.44
CA ARG A 464 -7.72 26.42 -1.57
C ARG A 464 -7.75 25.47 -2.76
N GLU A 465 -8.22 26.00 -3.88
CA GLU A 465 -8.26 25.25 -5.13
C GLU A 465 -6.86 25.14 -5.75
N ARG A 466 -6.70 24.21 -6.69
CA ARG A 466 -5.48 24.07 -7.46
C ARG A 466 -5.32 25.28 -8.38
N SER A 467 -4.17 25.96 -8.35
CA SER A 467 -3.90 27.08 -9.24
C SER A 467 -3.89 26.63 -10.72
N GLU A 468 -4.26 27.54 -11.63
CA GLU A 468 -4.26 27.23 -13.07
C GLU A 468 -2.85 26.88 -13.59
N ASP A 469 -1.80 27.47 -13.00
CA ASP A 469 -0.41 27.17 -13.36
C ASP A 469 0.01 25.76 -12.92
N ALA A 470 -0.49 25.28 -11.79
CA ALA A 470 -0.28 23.91 -11.33
C ALA A 470 -1.01 22.86 -12.18
N LYS A 471 -2.04 23.24 -12.95
CA LYS A 471 -2.74 22.33 -13.88
C LYS A 471 -1.89 21.98 -15.12
N LYS A 472 -0.86 22.76 -15.44
CA LYS A 472 0.03 22.54 -16.60
C LYS A 472 1.06 21.42 -16.38
N GLY A 473 1.05 20.75 -15.22
CA GLY A 473 1.93 19.63 -14.85
C GLY A 473 3.30 20.06 -14.30
N PRO A 474 3.94 19.21 -13.49
CA PRO A 474 5.24 19.52 -12.91
C PRO A 474 6.31 19.59 -14.01
N ASN A 475 7.11 20.65 -14.00
CA ASN A 475 8.31 20.72 -14.82
C ASN A 475 9.35 19.75 -14.25
N PRO A 476 9.78 18.69 -14.99
CA PRO A 476 10.64 17.64 -14.46
C PRO A 476 12.03 18.11 -13.99
N LEU A 477 12.42 19.31 -14.39
CA LEU A 477 13.77 19.87 -14.14
C LEU A 477 13.92 20.61 -12.81
N MET A 478 12.83 20.79 -12.04
CA MET A 478 12.84 21.60 -10.81
C MET A 478 12.69 20.80 -9.50
N ARG A 479 12.93 19.48 -9.49
CA ARG A 479 12.95 18.72 -8.23
C ARG A 479 14.16 19.11 -7.40
N ARG A 480 13.98 20.00 -6.43
CA ARG A 480 14.96 20.22 -5.36
C ARG A 480 14.81 19.14 -4.32
N ASN A 481 15.94 18.54 -3.95
CA ASN A 481 15.98 17.69 -2.75
C ASN A 481 15.64 18.56 -1.53
N SER A 482 14.71 18.12 -0.72
CA SER A 482 14.20 18.79 0.49
C SER A 482 15.25 19.08 1.60
N VAL A 483 16.52 18.90 1.31
CA VAL A 483 17.66 19.09 2.23
C VAL A 483 18.42 20.40 1.93
N THR A 484 17.95 21.24 1.00
CA THR A 484 18.62 22.53 0.75
C THR A 484 18.21 23.49 1.86
N PRO A 485 19.15 23.99 2.68
CA PRO A 485 18.84 25.02 3.68
C PRO A 485 18.28 26.25 2.99
N LEU A 486 17.33 26.93 3.60
CA LEU A 486 16.88 28.26 3.19
C LEU A 486 18.11 29.15 3.01
N ALA A 487 18.23 29.79 1.84
CA ALA A 487 19.30 30.72 1.58
C ALA A 487 19.20 31.88 2.59
N SER A 488 20.21 32.03 3.44
CA SER A 488 20.37 33.25 4.22
C SER A 488 20.43 34.46 3.28
N PRO A 489 19.89 35.64 3.65
CA PRO A 489 19.83 36.80 2.77
C PRO A 489 21.17 37.48 2.45
N GLU A 490 22.31 36.83 2.71
CA GLU A 490 23.61 37.36 2.29
C GLU A 490 24.33 36.44 1.30
N PRO A 491 24.85 36.98 0.19
CA PRO A 491 25.49 36.21 -0.85
C PRO A 491 26.95 35.92 -0.53
N THR A 492 27.25 34.85 0.18
CA THR A 492 28.63 34.32 0.18
C THR A 492 28.72 33.18 -0.82
N LYS A 493 29.22 33.51 -2.00
CA LYS A 493 29.65 32.55 -3.03
C LYS A 493 30.75 31.66 -2.46
N LYS A 494 30.42 30.41 -2.08
CA LYS A 494 31.41 29.34 -1.98
C LYS A 494 31.20 28.38 -3.14
N PRO A 495 32.27 27.99 -3.88
CA PRO A 495 32.14 27.06 -4.99
C PRO A 495 31.71 25.67 -4.46
N ARG A 496 30.69 25.09 -5.08
CA ARG A 496 30.32 23.68 -4.90
C ARG A 496 31.42 22.81 -5.48
N ILE A 497 32.09 22.03 -4.66
CA ILE A 497 32.96 20.94 -5.09
C ILE A 497 32.05 19.76 -5.38
N ASN A 498 31.75 19.51 -6.67
CA ASN A 498 31.17 18.25 -7.10
C ASN A 498 32.29 17.21 -7.15
N SER A 499 32.49 16.47 -6.08
CA SER A 499 33.58 15.49 -5.96
C SER A 499 33.32 14.15 -6.65
N PHE A 500 32.29 13.99 -7.46
CA PHE A 500 32.00 12.71 -8.10
C PHE A 500 32.03 12.70 -9.63
N GLU A 501 32.03 13.85 -10.30
CA GLU A 501 32.10 13.90 -11.78
C GLU A 501 33.49 14.16 -12.35
N GLU A 502 34.45 14.63 -11.55
CA GLU A 502 35.81 14.89 -12.06
C GLU A 502 36.74 13.67 -12.11
N HIS A 503 36.33 12.54 -11.54
CA HIS A 503 37.15 11.30 -11.60
C HIS A 503 36.85 10.41 -12.82
N VAL A 504 35.86 10.71 -13.63
CA VAL A 504 35.54 9.91 -14.85
C VAL A 504 36.06 10.59 -16.13
N ALA A 505 36.40 11.88 -16.09
CA ALA A 505 36.83 12.63 -17.29
C ALA A 505 38.33 12.64 -17.54
N SER A 506 39.20 12.08 -16.67
CA SER A 506 40.64 12.15 -16.80
C SER A 506 41.34 10.86 -17.30
N THR A 507 40.58 9.83 -17.72
CA THR A 507 41.17 8.56 -18.21
C THR A 507 40.78 8.20 -19.66
N SER A 508 40.44 9.17 -20.50
CA SER A 508 40.28 8.93 -21.94
C SER A 508 41.28 9.75 -22.75
N ALA A 509 42.55 9.40 -22.68
CA ALA A 509 43.56 9.83 -23.62
C ALA A 509 44.38 8.63 -24.11
N ALA A 510 44.14 8.32 -25.38
CA ALA A 510 45.02 7.66 -26.33
C ALA A 510 45.41 6.18 -26.11
N LEU A 511 44.82 5.31 -26.89
CA LEU A 511 45.50 4.14 -27.44
C LEU A 511 45.24 4.06 -28.95
N PRO A 512 46.29 3.69 -29.76
CA PRO A 512 46.22 3.73 -31.22
C PRO A 512 45.59 2.46 -31.80
N SER A 513 45.04 2.66 -32.98
CA SER A 513 44.47 1.69 -33.90
C SER A 513 45.46 0.58 -34.31
N CYS A 514 45.01 -0.66 -34.30
CA CYS A 514 45.48 -1.73 -35.21
C CYS A 514 44.31 -2.61 -35.62
N LEU A 515 44.11 -2.72 -36.92
CA LEU A 515 43.13 -3.56 -37.62
C LEU A 515 43.66 -5.04 -37.74
N PRO A 516 42.76 -5.99 -38.02
CA PRO A 516 43.04 -7.43 -38.00
C PRO A 516 43.48 -7.97 -39.35
N PRO A 517 43.92 -9.23 -39.44
CA PRO A 517 43.72 -9.98 -40.66
C PRO A 517 42.89 -11.28 -40.50
N GLU A 518 42.41 -11.68 -41.61
CA GLU A 518 41.37 -12.57 -42.06
C GLU A 518 41.56 -14.09 -41.78
N VAL A 519 40.42 -14.77 -41.94
CA VAL A 519 40.06 -16.17 -42.00
C VAL A 519 40.93 -17.01 -42.96
N PRO A 520 41.05 -18.36 -42.79
CA PRO A 520 40.19 -19.22 -43.60
C PRO A 520 39.59 -20.49 -42.94
N THR A 521 38.40 -20.79 -43.43
CA THR A 521 37.65 -22.03 -43.53
C THR A 521 38.43 -23.34 -43.67
N GLN A 522 37.94 -24.42 -42.97
CA GLN A 522 37.65 -25.75 -43.57
C GLN A 522 37.03 -26.74 -42.58
N LEU A 523 35.88 -27.28 -42.95
CA LEU A 523 35.29 -28.55 -42.55
C LEU A 523 35.90 -29.68 -43.44
N PRO A 524 35.75 -30.99 -43.24
CA PRO A 524 34.65 -31.76 -42.62
C PRO A 524 35.08 -33.06 -41.87
N GLY A 525 34.08 -33.83 -41.30
CA GLY A 525 34.24 -35.27 -41.06
C GLY A 525 33.46 -35.83 -39.87
N GLN A 526 32.27 -36.33 -40.12
CA GLN A 526 31.62 -37.40 -39.35
C GLN A 526 32.24 -38.77 -39.76
N PRO A 527 31.96 -39.94 -39.14
CA PRO A 527 30.86 -40.32 -38.22
C PRO A 527 31.18 -41.43 -37.16
N LEU A 528 30.13 -41.87 -36.46
CA LEU A 528 29.78 -43.23 -36.02
C LEU A 528 29.95 -43.67 -34.55
N LEU A 529 28.76 -43.98 -34.00
CA LEU A 529 28.35 -45.22 -33.29
C LEU A 529 28.92 -45.58 -31.91
N GLY A 530 28.00 -45.85 -31.01
CA GLY A 530 28.16 -46.89 -30.01
C GLY A 530 27.36 -46.66 -28.71
N LYS A 531 26.11 -47.05 -28.70
CA LYS A 531 25.38 -47.97 -27.81
C LYS A 531 25.82 -48.08 -26.33
N ALA A 532 24.83 -47.76 -25.48
CA ALA A 532 24.13 -48.72 -24.60
C ALA A 532 24.57 -48.80 -23.13
N CYS A 533 23.58 -48.68 -22.32
CA CYS A 533 23.01 -49.50 -21.24
C CYS A 533 23.26 -49.07 -19.81
N LEU A 534 22.09 -48.82 -19.18
CA LEU A 534 21.58 -49.42 -17.93
C LEU A 534 22.44 -49.33 -16.65
N THR A 535 22.01 -48.59 -15.71
CA THR A 535 21.18 -49.01 -14.55
C THR A 535 20.51 -47.83 -13.94
#